data_c0cf9692298ae490a440ef64c20d5d73
#
_entry.id   c0cf9692298ae490a440ef64c20d5d73
#
_cell.length_a   1.000
_cell.length_b   1.000
_cell.length_c   1.000
_cell.angle_alpha   90.00
_cell.angle_beta   90.00
_cell.angle_gamma   90.00
#
_symmetry.space_group_name_H-M   'P 1'
#
loop_
_entity.id
_entity.type
_entity.pdbx_description
1 polymer ?
#
loop_
_entity_poly.entity_id
_entity_poly.type
_entity_poly.pdbx_seq_one_letter_code
_entity_poly.pdbx_strand_id
1 'polypeptide(L)'
;MASQFAGKVITALGPIEPGETGAVLMHEHCYVDLNVAEEGPTPPERVELLRAYCAPFLNRLAGYGSYAICDPTPSPMRAEPWVYQELARLSGCHIILATGFYREAAADEARPCGGDIAHRWLDRRLLKGDVGLATEFMRAEFDEGIHGSAVRPGIIKLGSTLPEFTPGERTAFLAGARVQRATGLAITTHANGLGVAPAQLDLLESGGANPSRVILGHTARDIVEAPDQARQLMQRGATLLPTNLRMDSSPSFYRNLVVGINALFDAGLGDRLVLGLDWGFENENGPFMPCSFMPPPPYIYMFTHTLPRLRELGLREEAIETMLVRNPARLLALAAH
;
A
#
# COMPACT_ATOMS: atom_id res chain seq x y z
N MET A 1 -22.88 3.24 7.79
CA MET A 1 -22.33 3.00 6.44
C MET A 1 -21.38 1.81 6.38
N ALA A 2 -20.49 1.59 7.33
CA ALA A 2 -19.59 0.42 7.30
C ALA A 2 -20.33 -0.93 7.10
N SER A 3 -21.51 -1.11 7.69
CA SER A 3 -22.27 -2.34 7.59
C SER A 3 -22.76 -2.69 6.17
N GLN A 4 -23.00 -1.70 5.30
CA GLN A 4 -23.47 -1.98 3.93
C GLN A 4 -22.36 -2.51 3.00
N PHE A 5 -21.10 -2.33 3.36
CA PHE A 5 -19.93 -2.79 2.63
C PHE A 5 -19.23 -3.98 3.29
N ALA A 6 -19.77 -4.48 4.41
CA ALA A 6 -19.17 -5.60 5.12
C ALA A 6 -18.96 -6.80 4.19
N GLY A 7 -17.77 -7.38 4.20
CA GLY A 7 -17.38 -8.48 3.33
C GLY A 7 -17.02 -8.11 1.89
N LYS A 8 -17.20 -6.85 1.47
CA LYS A 8 -16.86 -6.39 0.11
C LYS A 8 -15.47 -5.76 0.06
N VAL A 9 -14.87 -5.78 -1.11
CA VAL A 9 -13.68 -5.00 -1.45
C VAL A 9 -14.12 -3.68 -2.08
N ILE A 10 -13.64 -2.56 -1.54
CA ILE A 10 -14.01 -1.23 -2.03
C ILE A 10 -13.00 -0.82 -3.11
N THR A 11 -13.50 -0.51 -4.31
CA THR A 11 -12.70 -0.09 -5.46
C THR A 11 -13.11 1.28 -5.98
N ALA A 12 -12.33 1.86 -6.88
CA ALA A 12 -12.65 3.14 -7.53
C ALA A 12 -13.99 3.12 -8.29
N LEU A 13 -14.44 1.94 -8.73
CA LEU A 13 -15.74 1.78 -9.41
C LEU A 13 -16.87 1.30 -8.48
N GLY A 14 -16.61 1.15 -7.19
CA GLY A 14 -17.55 0.70 -6.19
C GLY A 14 -17.17 -0.65 -5.57
N PRO A 15 -18.03 -1.21 -4.71
CA PRO A 15 -17.78 -2.47 -4.01
C PRO A 15 -17.92 -3.68 -4.94
N ILE A 16 -17.02 -4.66 -4.76
CA ILE A 16 -17.02 -5.96 -5.45
C ILE A 16 -16.92 -7.11 -4.45
N GLU A 17 -17.17 -8.34 -4.89
CA GLU A 17 -16.90 -9.54 -4.10
C GLU A 17 -15.39 -9.80 -4.02
N PRO A 18 -14.85 -10.30 -2.89
CA PRO A 18 -13.43 -10.61 -2.78
C PRO A 18 -12.92 -11.59 -3.84
N GLY A 19 -13.77 -12.51 -4.32
CA GLY A 19 -13.41 -13.47 -5.38
C GLY A 19 -13.22 -12.84 -6.76
N GLU A 20 -13.70 -11.62 -6.99
CA GLU A 20 -13.56 -10.93 -8.27
C GLU A 20 -12.18 -10.29 -8.46
N THR A 21 -11.37 -10.19 -7.41
CA THR A 21 -10.04 -9.56 -7.48
C THR A 21 -9.01 -10.41 -8.22
N GLY A 22 -9.15 -11.75 -8.19
CA GLY A 22 -8.08 -12.64 -8.63
C GLY A 22 -6.80 -12.44 -7.82
N ALA A 23 -5.65 -12.51 -8.47
CA ALA A 23 -4.39 -12.09 -7.86
C ALA A 23 -4.36 -10.56 -7.67
N VAL A 24 -3.89 -10.10 -6.53
CA VAL A 24 -3.78 -8.67 -6.21
C VAL A 24 -2.34 -8.30 -5.91
N LEU A 25 -1.84 -7.27 -6.57
CA LEU A 25 -0.61 -6.61 -6.18
C LEU A 25 -0.96 -5.60 -5.08
N MET A 26 -0.47 -5.85 -3.87
CA MET A 26 -0.93 -5.14 -2.66
C MET A 26 -0.24 -3.78 -2.42
N HIS A 27 0.66 -3.37 -3.30
CA HIS A 27 1.36 -2.09 -3.21
C HIS A 27 1.88 -1.67 -4.58
N GLU A 28 1.06 -0.91 -5.29
CA GLU A 28 1.37 -0.32 -6.60
C GLU A 28 0.81 1.10 -6.65
N HIS A 29 1.33 1.92 -7.54
CA HIS A 29 0.91 3.31 -7.68
C HIS A 29 0.52 3.62 -9.13
N CYS A 30 -0.70 4.11 -9.36
CA CYS A 30 -1.06 4.69 -10.65
C CYS A 30 -0.50 6.11 -10.81
N TYR A 31 -0.48 6.86 -9.72
CA TYR A 31 -0.08 8.26 -9.71
C TYR A 31 0.48 8.64 -8.34
N VAL A 32 1.69 9.21 -8.32
CA VAL A 32 2.29 9.81 -7.12
C VAL A 32 2.87 11.17 -7.48
N ASP A 33 2.31 12.24 -6.96
CA ASP A 33 2.90 13.57 -7.06
C ASP A 33 3.58 13.97 -5.75
N LEU A 34 4.89 13.82 -5.72
CA LEU A 34 5.70 14.17 -4.56
C LEU A 34 5.97 15.68 -4.43
N ASN A 35 5.60 16.46 -5.44
CA ASN A 35 5.81 17.91 -5.48
C ASN A 35 4.52 18.72 -5.22
N VAL A 36 3.42 18.05 -4.89
CA VAL A 36 2.14 18.71 -4.63
C VAL A 36 2.04 19.18 -3.17
N ALA A 37 1.79 20.48 -2.99
CA ALA A 37 1.63 21.08 -1.65
C ALA A 37 0.19 20.99 -1.11
N GLU A 38 -0.77 20.91 -2.00
CA GLU A 38 -2.22 20.86 -1.71
C GLU A 38 -2.92 20.03 -2.77
N GLU A 39 -4.03 19.41 -2.39
CA GLU A 39 -4.89 18.73 -3.34
C GLU A 39 -5.39 19.72 -4.40
N GLY A 40 -5.29 19.33 -5.65
CA GLY A 40 -5.67 20.16 -6.79
C GLY A 40 -6.03 19.31 -8.01
N PRO A 41 -6.43 19.95 -9.11
CA PRO A 41 -6.75 19.21 -10.32
C PRO A 41 -5.51 18.49 -10.87
N THR A 42 -5.71 17.25 -11.29
CA THR A 42 -4.65 16.47 -11.94
C THR A 42 -4.31 17.10 -13.29
N PRO A 43 -3.03 17.43 -13.56
CA PRO A 43 -2.63 18.05 -14.82
C PRO A 43 -3.03 17.20 -16.03
N PRO A 44 -3.67 17.79 -17.07
CA PRO A 44 -4.15 17.04 -18.23
C PRO A 44 -3.09 16.21 -18.94
N GLU A 45 -1.87 16.72 -19.05
CA GLU A 45 -0.75 16.01 -19.67
C GLU A 45 -0.35 14.73 -18.90
N ARG A 46 -0.51 14.71 -17.57
CA ARG A 46 -0.30 13.53 -16.75
C ARG A 46 -1.43 12.51 -16.94
N VAL A 47 -2.66 12.97 -17.06
CA VAL A 47 -3.81 12.12 -17.37
C VAL A 47 -3.61 11.42 -18.72
N GLU A 48 -3.17 12.15 -19.75
CA GLU A 48 -2.86 11.56 -21.07
C GLU A 48 -1.74 10.53 -20.99
N LEU A 49 -0.70 10.79 -20.20
CA LEU A 49 0.37 9.83 -19.96
C LEU A 49 -0.16 8.55 -19.31
N LEU A 50 -1.03 8.67 -18.29
CA LEU A 50 -1.64 7.52 -17.63
C LEU A 50 -2.55 6.72 -18.57
N ARG A 51 -3.32 7.39 -19.44
CA ARG A 51 -4.12 6.74 -20.49
C ARG A 51 -3.24 5.95 -21.46
N ALA A 52 -2.14 6.57 -21.90
CA ALA A 52 -1.26 5.99 -22.90
C ALA A 52 -0.41 4.83 -22.38
N TYR A 53 -0.02 4.86 -21.11
CA TYR A 53 0.94 3.90 -20.55
C TYR A 53 0.40 3.11 -19.35
N CYS A 54 -0.21 3.73 -18.36
CA CYS A 54 -0.69 3.04 -17.16
C CYS A 54 -1.84 2.07 -17.49
N ALA A 55 -2.89 2.55 -18.15
CA ALA A 55 -4.07 1.73 -18.46
C ALA A 55 -3.75 0.47 -19.31
N PRO A 56 -2.93 0.54 -20.37
CA PRO A 56 -2.55 -0.66 -21.13
C PRO A 56 -1.79 -1.71 -20.31
N PHE A 57 -0.93 -1.30 -19.37
CA PHE A 57 -0.22 -2.25 -18.52
C PHE A 57 -1.13 -2.85 -17.44
N LEU A 58 -2.05 -2.08 -16.86
CA LEU A 58 -3.07 -2.59 -15.98
C LEU A 58 -3.97 -3.62 -16.68
N ASN A 59 -4.37 -3.35 -17.93
CA ASN A 59 -5.17 -4.29 -18.72
C ASN A 59 -4.46 -5.64 -18.92
N ARG A 60 -3.14 -5.64 -19.09
CA ARG A 60 -2.36 -6.87 -19.26
C ARG A 60 -2.34 -7.77 -18.04
N LEU A 61 -2.64 -7.25 -16.83
CA LEU A 61 -2.71 -8.04 -15.61
C LEU A 61 -3.74 -9.18 -15.72
N ALA A 62 -4.84 -8.97 -16.43
CA ALA A 62 -5.87 -9.98 -16.64
C ALA A 62 -5.31 -11.28 -17.27
N GLY A 63 -4.31 -11.18 -18.14
CA GLY A 63 -3.64 -12.33 -18.74
C GLY A 63 -2.87 -13.20 -17.73
N TYR A 64 -2.67 -12.71 -16.52
CA TYR A 64 -2.05 -13.42 -15.40
C TYR A 64 -3.02 -13.77 -14.27
N GLY A 65 -4.33 -13.61 -14.50
CA GLY A 65 -5.35 -13.85 -13.47
C GLY A 65 -5.37 -12.77 -12.38
N SER A 66 -4.80 -11.60 -12.65
CA SER A 66 -4.81 -10.45 -11.73
C SER A 66 -5.81 -9.41 -12.25
N TYR A 67 -6.82 -9.11 -11.45
CA TYR A 67 -7.89 -8.18 -11.81
C TYR A 67 -7.95 -6.97 -10.88
N ALA A 68 -7.02 -6.87 -9.93
CA ALA A 68 -6.99 -5.77 -8.98
C ALA A 68 -5.58 -5.38 -8.58
N ILE A 69 -5.39 -4.10 -8.30
CA ILE A 69 -4.22 -3.55 -7.61
C ILE A 69 -4.66 -2.73 -6.40
N CYS A 70 -3.83 -2.70 -5.36
CA CYS A 70 -3.97 -1.76 -4.26
C CYS A 70 -3.02 -0.58 -4.52
N ASP A 71 -3.60 0.61 -4.73
CA ASP A 71 -2.86 1.86 -4.84
C ASP A 71 -2.92 2.60 -3.49
N PRO A 72 -1.86 2.46 -2.66
CA PRO A 72 -1.85 3.07 -1.35
C PRO A 72 -1.36 4.52 -1.36
N THR A 73 -1.52 5.26 -2.47
CA THR A 73 -1.16 6.68 -2.51
C THR A 73 -2.18 7.50 -1.71
N PRO A 74 -1.80 8.12 -0.58
CA PRO A 74 -2.71 8.95 0.20
C PRO A 74 -2.77 10.37 -0.35
N SER A 75 -3.72 11.14 0.13
CA SER A 75 -3.77 12.60 -0.08
C SER A 75 -2.52 13.29 0.49
N PRO A 76 -2.00 14.35 -0.13
CA PRO A 76 -2.46 14.99 -1.37
C PRO A 76 -1.77 14.46 -2.65
N MET A 77 -0.97 13.41 -2.53
CA MET A 77 -0.07 12.93 -3.60
C MET A 77 -0.77 12.15 -4.70
N ARG A 78 -2.01 11.73 -4.49
CA ARG A 78 -2.80 10.98 -5.48
C ARG A 78 -3.44 11.89 -6.52
N ALA A 79 -3.84 11.31 -7.67
CA ALA A 79 -4.68 11.98 -8.64
C ALA A 79 -6.11 12.18 -8.10
N GLU A 80 -6.91 12.99 -8.80
CA GLU A 80 -8.34 13.10 -8.52
C GLU A 80 -9.07 11.76 -8.71
N PRO A 81 -10.11 11.48 -7.92
CA PRO A 81 -10.82 10.19 -7.96
C PRO A 81 -11.32 9.75 -9.34
N TRP A 82 -11.75 10.69 -10.19
CA TRP A 82 -12.24 10.39 -11.53
C TRP A 82 -11.16 9.79 -12.45
N VAL A 83 -9.90 10.14 -12.23
CA VAL A 83 -8.76 9.59 -12.99
C VAL A 83 -8.65 8.09 -12.75
N TYR A 84 -8.73 7.64 -11.50
CA TYR A 84 -8.71 6.21 -11.17
C TYR A 84 -9.93 5.46 -11.69
N GLN A 85 -11.11 6.10 -11.68
CA GLN A 85 -12.31 5.52 -12.30
C GLN A 85 -12.12 5.33 -13.80
N GLU A 86 -11.50 6.28 -14.47
CA GLU A 86 -11.21 6.19 -15.88
C GLU A 86 -10.20 5.09 -16.19
N LEU A 87 -9.07 5.06 -15.45
CA LEU A 87 -8.08 3.99 -15.58
C LEU A 87 -8.68 2.60 -15.37
N ALA A 88 -9.53 2.45 -14.35
CA ALA A 88 -10.21 1.19 -14.08
C ALA A 88 -11.15 0.79 -15.22
N ARG A 89 -11.92 1.74 -15.81
CA ARG A 89 -12.79 1.44 -16.97
C ARG A 89 -11.99 1.09 -18.21
N LEU A 90 -10.90 1.80 -18.49
CA LEU A 90 -10.06 1.56 -19.67
C LEU A 90 -9.30 0.24 -19.59
N SER A 91 -8.86 -0.14 -18.39
CA SER A 91 -8.03 -1.34 -18.19
C SER A 91 -8.84 -2.59 -17.85
N GLY A 92 -10.04 -2.45 -17.30
CA GLY A 92 -10.79 -3.55 -16.67
C GLY A 92 -10.19 -3.99 -15.33
N CYS A 93 -9.19 -3.27 -14.79
CA CYS A 93 -8.55 -3.58 -13.52
C CYS A 93 -9.22 -2.82 -12.38
N HIS A 94 -9.57 -3.49 -11.31
CA HIS A 94 -10.06 -2.85 -10.09
C HIS A 94 -8.92 -2.14 -9.37
N ILE A 95 -9.12 -0.87 -9.00
CA ILE A 95 -8.12 -0.08 -8.27
C ILE A 95 -8.67 0.21 -6.88
N ILE A 96 -7.97 -0.28 -5.85
CA ILE A 96 -8.29 -0.03 -4.45
C ILE A 96 -7.49 1.18 -3.98
N LEU A 97 -8.16 2.25 -3.58
CA LEU A 97 -7.54 3.51 -3.16
C LEU A 97 -7.37 3.58 -1.64
N ALA A 98 -6.43 4.42 -1.20
CA ALA A 98 -6.19 4.65 0.22
C ALA A 98 -6.72 6.00 0.70
N THR A 99 -7.12 6.04 1.98
CA THR A 99 -7.11 7.24 2.81
C THR A 99 -5.90 7.22 3.72
N GLY A 100 -5.55 8.32 4.35
CA GLY A 100 -4.46 8.36 5.34
C GLY A 100 -3.39 9.38 5.01
N PHE A 101 -2.19 9.13 5.52
CA PHE A 101 -1.09 10.10 5.46
C PHE A 101 0.24 9.40 5.18
N TYR A 102 1.08 10.05 4.37
CA TYR A 102 2.43 9.58 4.13
C TYR A 102 3.36 9.98 5.30
N ARG A 103 4.62 9.60 5.23
CA ARG A 103 5.65 9.96 6.21
C ARG A 103 6.01 11.44 6.17
N GLU A 104 6.42 12.01 7.29
CA GLU A 104 7.19 13.26 7.30
C GLU A 104 8.61 12.97 6.85
N ALA A 105 9.23 13.86 6.06
CA ALA A 105 10.64 13.74 5.78
C ALA A 105 11.45 14.07 7.05
N ALA A 106 12.49 13.28 7.32
CA ALA A 106 13.47 13.67 8.32
C ALA A 106 14.12 14.99 7.90
N ALA A 107 14.31 15.91 8.84
CA ALA A 107 14.87 17.24 8.59
C ALA A 107 16.25 17.22 7.90
N ASP A 108 16.96 16.08 7.95
CA ASP A 108 18.29 15.88 7.36
C ASP A 108 18.26 15.16 5.99
N GLU A 109 17.12 14.72 5.50
CA GLU A 109 17.04 14.23 4.12
C GLU A 109 17.09 15.41 3.16
N ALA A 110 18.31 15.72 2.72
CA ALA A 110 18.63 16.73 1.69
C ALA A 110 18.11 16.33 0.29
N ARG A 111 16.92 15.71 0.22
CA ARG A 111 16.25 15.38 -1.03
C ARG A 111 15.13 16.38 -1.25
N PRO A 112 15.09 17.05 -2.41
CA PRO A 112 13.98 17.96 -2.76
C PRO A 112 12.68 17.20 -3.03
N CYS A 113 12.67 15.87 -2.91
CA CYS A 113 11.51 15.03 -3.19
C CYS A 113 10.54 15.00 -2.01
N GLY A 114 9.42 15.66 -2.19
CA GLY A 114 8.17 15.46 -1.43
C GLY A 114 8.19 15.78 0.07
N GLY A 115 9.35 15.68 0.71
CA GLY A 115 9.48 15.84 2.15
C GLY A 115 8.96 17.17 2.67
N ASP A 116 9.43 18.27 2.10
CA ASP A 116 8.99 19.62 2.49
C ASP A 116 7.51 19.86 2.21
N ILE A 117 6.94 19.20 1.23
CA ILE A 117 5.59 19.43 0.77
C ILE A 117 4.60 18.54 1.50
N ALA A 118 4.91 17.27 1.66
CA ALA A 118 4.17 16.38 2.55
C ALA A 118 4.19 16.90 3.99
N HIS A 119 5.32 17.46 4.44
CA HIS A 119 5.47 18.14 5.71
C HIS A 119 4.55 19.36 5.83
N ARG A 120 4.49 20.26 4.82
CA ARG A 120 3.60 21.42 4.83
C ARG A 120 2.12 21.04 4.86
N TRP A 121 1.75 19.95 4.20
CA TRP A 121 0.37 19.47 4.20
C TRP A 121 0.01 18.79 5.52
N LEU A 122 0.88 17.94 6.05
CA LEU A 122 0.78 17.39 7.39
C LEU A 122 0.76 18.51 8.41
N ASP A 123 1.65 19.52 8.29
CA ASP A 123 1.69 20.71 9.14
C ASP A 123 0.35 21.42 9.25
N ARG A 124 -0.32 21.67 8.16
CA ARG A 124 -1.60 22.38 8.18
C ARG A 124 -2.71 21.58 8.84
N ARG A 125 -2.68 20.24 8.74
CA ARG A 125 -3.76 19.35 9.16
C ARG A 125 -3.47 18.60 10.46
N LEU A 126 -2.21 18.25 10.75
CA LEU A 126 -1.84 17.33 11.83
C LEU A 126 -0.89 17.91 12.87
N LEU A 127 -0.17 18.98 12.61
CA LEU A 127 0.94 19.46 13.43
C LEU A 127 0.55 19.95 14.83
N LYS A 128 -0.70 20.12 15.09
CA LYS A 128 -1.13 20.44 16.44
C LYS A 128 -1.40 19.20 17.31
N GLY A 129 -1.02 18.00 16.82
CA GLY A 129 -1.25 16.75 17.54
C GLY A 129 -2.74 16.39 17.67
N ASP A 130 -3.59 16.91 16.79
CA ASP A 130 -5.02 16.68 16.83
C ASP A 130 -5.40 15.36 16.15
N VAL A 131 -5.36 14.28 16.92
CA VAL A 131 -5.80 12.96 16.50
C VAL A 131 -7.29 12.95 16.08
N GLY A 132 -8.12 13.83 16.68
CA GLY A 132 -9.53 13.98 16.32
C GLY A 132 -9.68 14.46 14.88
N LEU A 133 -9.04 15.57 14.54
CA LEU A 133 -9.08 16.15 13.20
C LEU A 133 -8.57 15.18 12.12
N ALA A 134 -7.46 14.48 12.39
CA ALA A 134 -6.93 13.47 11.49
C ALA A 134 -7.89 12.29 11.31
N THR A 135 -8.59 11.88 12.38
CA THR A 135 -9.62 10.84 12.33
C THR A 135 -10.81 11.29 11.49
N GLU A 136 -11.29 12.51 11.69
CA GLU A 136 -12.40 13.10 10.95
C GLU A 136 -12.11 13.18 9.45
N PHE A 137 -10.91 13.61 9.07
CA PHE A 137 -10.48 13.65 7.67
C PHE A 137 -10.58 12.26 7.00
N MET A 138 -9.95 11.25 7.56
CA MET A 138 -9.98 9.91 7.00
C MET A 138 -11.39 9.30 7.01
N ARG A 139 -12.19 9.62 8.04
CA ARG A 139 -13.59 9.18 8.13
C ARG A 139 -14.47 9.84 7.08
N ALA A 140 -14.30 11.13 6.83
CA ALA A 140 -15.05 11.84 5.79
C ALA A 140 -14.79 11.23 4.41
N GLU A 141 -13.53 10.91 4.08
CA GLU A 141 -13.23 10.22 2.81
C GLU A 141 -13.92 8.86 2.69
N PHE A 142 -14.05 8.10 3.78
CA PHE A 142 -14.77 6.81 3.77
C PHE A 142 -16.29 6.99 3.78
N ASP A 143 -16.82 7.88 4.59
CA ASP A 143 -18.26 8.04 4.78
C ASP A 143 -18.91 8.84 3.63
N GLU A 144 -18.26 9.89 3.14
CA GLU A 144 -18.76 10.83 2.15
C GLU A 144 -18.17 10.61 0.75
N GLY A 145 -17.01 9.95 0.68
CA GLY A 145 -16.21 9.75 -0.52
C GLY A 145 -15.05 10.76 -0.62
N ILE A 146 -14.01 10.34 -1.29
CA ILE A 146 -12.81 11.15 -1.53
C ILE A 146 -13.22 12.44 -2.26
N HIS A 147 -12.95 13.59 -1.68
CA HIS A 147 -13.37 14.92 -2.17
C HIS A 147 -14.89 15.03 -2.40
N GLY A 148 -15.70 14.33 -1.62
CA GLY A 148 -17.15 14.32 -1.80
C GLY A 148 -17.62 13.59 -3.05
N SER A 149 -16.76 12.81 -3.70
CA SER A 149 -17.09 11.98 -4.85
C SER A 149 -17.76 10.66 -4.44
N ALA A 150 -18.18 9.86 -5.42
CA ALA A 150 -18.69 8.51 -5.15
C ALA A 150 -17.56 7.50 -4.83
N VAL A 151 -16.30 7.86 -5.02
CA VAL A 151 -15.14 6.98 -4.81
C VAL A 151 -14.77 6.97 -3.33
N ARG A 152 -14.65 5.78 -2.78
CA ARG A 152 -14.26 5.57 -1.37
C ARG A 152 -12.93 4.84 -1.26
N PRO A 153 -12.15 5.10 -0.20
CA PRO A 153 -10.96 4.30 0.07
C PRO A 153 -11.33 2.87 0.48
N GLY A 154 -10.54 1.90 0.03
CA GLY A 154 -10.63 0.50 0.43
C GLY A 154 -9.57 0.09 1.46
N ILE A 155 -8.62 0.99 1.77
CA ILE A 155 -7.53 0.74 2.71
C ILE A 155 -7.08 2.05 3.36
N ILE A 156 -6.41 1.96 4.51
CA ILE A 156 -5.75 3.11 5.18
C ILE A 156 -4.25 3.02 4.91
N LYS A 157 -3.62 4.10 4.44
CA LYS A 157 -2.16 4.21 4.28
C LYS A 157 -1.57 5.10 5.35
N LEU A 158 -0.54 4.60 6.01
CA LEU A 158 0.28 5.34 6.98
C LEU A 158 1.76 5.17 6.63
N GLY A 159 2.60 6.08 7.09
CA GLY A 159 4.04 5.98 6.90
C GLY A 159 4.83 6.64 8.02
N SER A 160 5.99 6.08 8.33
CA SER A 160 7.01 6.72 9.16
C SER A 160 8.40 6.47 8.59
N THR A 161 9.32 7.38 8.91
CA THR A 161 10.69 7.33 8.39
C THR A 161 11.60 6.51 9.30
N LEU A 162 11.45 6.66 10.61
CA LEU A 162 12.28 6.07 11.64
C LEU A 162 11.41 5.35 12.68
N PRO A 163 12.01 4.50 13.53
CA PRO A 163 11.31 3.93 14.69
C PRO A 163 10.78 5.00 15.66
N GLU A 164 11.46 6.15 15.72
CA GLU A 164 11.07 7.34 16.46
C GLU A 164 10.12 8.18 15.61
N PHE A 165 8.86 8.19 15.97
CA PHE A 165 7.84 8.94 15.24
C PHE A 165 7.98 10.44 15.45
N THR A 166 7.83 11.21 14.38
CA THR A 166 7.54 12.63 14.49
C THR A 166 6.16 12.84 15.16
N PRO A 167 5.86 14.03 15.69
CA PRO A 167 4.53 14.32 16.24
C PRO A 167 3.39 14.12 15.23
N GLY A 168 3.60 14.47 13.96
CA GLY A 168 2.62 14.29 12.89
C GLY A 168 2.40 12.82 12.55
N GLU A 169 3.48 12.04 12.37
CA GLU A 169 3.41 10.60 12.14
C GLU A 169 2.68 9.90 13.29
N ARG A 170 3.04 10.22 14.54
CA ARG A 170 2.36 9.68 15.72
C ARG A 170 0.86 9.98 15.70
N THR A 171 0.49 11.21 15.36
CA THR A 171 -0.92 11.62 15.24
C THR A 171 -1.63 10.81 14.16
N ALA A 172 -1.02 10.66 12.97
CA ALA A 172 -1.55 9.90 11.86
C ALA A 172 -1.79 8.42 12.22
N PHE A 173 -0.82 7.77 12.89
CA PHE A 173 -0.94 6.37 13.31
C PHE A 173 -2.06 6.17 14.34
N LEU A 174 -2.17 7.03 15.35
CA LEU A 174 -3.25 6.95 16.35
C LEU A 174 -4.63 7.22 15.72
N ALA A 175 -4.72 8.15 14.77
CA ALA A 175 -5.94 8.41 14.01
C ALA A 175 -6.31 7.21 13.12
N GLY A 176 -5.33 6.63 12.40
CA GLY A 176 -5.54 5.45 11.59
C GLY A 176 -6.05 4.25 12.39
N ALA A 177 -5.54 4.05 13.61
CA ALA A 177 -6.04 3.01 14.52
C ALA A 177 -7.52 3.22 14.86
N ARG A 178 -7.93 4.47 15.13
CA ARG A 178 -9.35 4.81 15.39
C ARG A 178 -10.24 4.57 14.17
N VAL A 179 -9.75 4.96 12.97
CA VAL A 179 -10.50 4.77 11.72
C VAL A 179 -10.62 3.29 11.39
N GLN A 180 -9.56 2.49 11.53
CA GLN A 180 -9.64 1.04 11.36
C GLN A 180 -10.75 0.43 12.22
N ARG A 181 -10.78 0.76 13.50
CA ARG A 181 -11.81 0.27 14.43
C ARG A 181 -13.22 0.72 14.05
N ALA A 182 -13.37 1.90 13.51
CA ALA A 182 -14.68 2.47 13.17
C ALA A 182 -15.20 2.04 11.80
N THR A 183 -14.33 1.61 10.88
CA THR A 183 -14.69 1.30 9.49
C THR A 183 -14.47 -0.16 9.11
N GLY A 184 -13.58 -0.87 9.80
CA GLY A 184 -13.14 -2.21 9.40
C GLY A 184 -12.12 -2.24 8.25
N LEU A 185 -11.65 -1.09 7.77
CA LEU A 185 -10.58 -1.03 6.77
C LEU A 185 -9.28 -1.66 7.30
N ALA A 186 -8.50 -2.28 6.43
CA ALA A 186 -7.14 -2.65 6.77
C ALA A 186 -6.22 -1.42 6.75
N ILE A 187 -5.12 -1.46 7.52
CA ILE A 187 -4.05 -0.46 7.47
C ILE A 187 -2.88 -1.06 6.69
N THR A 188 -2.34 -0.35 5.71
CA THR A 188 -1.03 -0.64 5.12
C THR A 188 -0.04 0.45 5.47
N THR A 189 1.25 0.09 5.68
CA THR A 189 2.24 1.08 6.12
C THR A 189 3.41 1.20 5.15
N HIS A 190 4.13 2.31 5.27
CA HIS A 190 5.48 2.45 4.75
C HIS A 190 6.44 2.24 5.93
N ALA A 191 7.15 1.11 5.96
CA ALA A 191 8.03 0.70 7.05
C ALA A 191 9.44 0.39 6.50
N ASN A 192 10.05 1.38 5.84
CA ASN A 192 11.33 1.17 5.16
C ASN A 192 12.51 1.27 6.14
N GLY A 193 13.03 0.13 6.54
CA GLY A 193 14.18 0.01 7.43
C GLY A 193 13.93 -0.93 8.61
N LEU A 194 15.01 -1.57 9.07
CA LEU A 194 14.92 -2.47 10.24
C LEU A 194 14.50 -1.70 11.49
N GLY A 195 13.62 -2.30 12.29
CA GLY A 195 13.09 -1.69 13.51
C GLY A 195 11.90 -0.75 13.32
N VAL A 196 11.61 -0.30 12.09
CA VAL A 196 10.46 0.58 11.83
C VAL A 196 9.14 -0.20 11.96
N ALA A 197 9.05 -1.38 11.36
CA ALA A 197 7.83 -2.20 11.39
C ALA A 197 7.36 -2.56 12.81
N PRO A 198 8.23 -2.99 13.75
CA PRO A 198 7.85 -3.20 15.14
C PRO A 198 7.31 -1.95 15.83
N ALA A 199 8.01 -0.81 15.68
CA ALA A 199 7.59 0.45 16.29
C ALA A 199 6.22 0.90 15.76
N GLN A 200 5.96 0.71 14.46
CA GLN A 200 4.66 1.00 13.86
C GLN A 200 3.55 0.12 14.45
N LEU A 201 3.79 -1.19 14.57
CA LEU A 201 2.81 -2.10 15.15
C LEU A 201 2.52 -1.77 16.61
N ASP A 202 3.55 -1.48 17.41
CA ASP A 202 3.41 -1.07 18.82
C ASP A 202 2.54 0.18 18.96
N LEU A 203 2.77 1.19 18.13
CA LEU A 203 1.99 2.43 18.16
C LEU A 203 0.54 2.21 17.72
N LEU A 204 0.31 1.40 16.69
CA LEU A 204 -1.04 1.05 16.22
C LEU A 204 -1.82 0.28 17.29
N GLU A 205 -1.21 -0.71 17.93
CA GLU A 205 -1.82 -1.46 19.03
C GLU A 205 -2.13 -0.55 20.23
N SER A 206 -1.23 0.37 20.58
CA SER A 206 -1.48 1.35 21.64
C SER A 206 -2.67 2.26 21.34
N GLY A 207 -2.95 2.53 20.05
CA GLY A 207 -4.15 3.21 19.56
C GLY A 207 -5.40 2.33 19.48
N GLY A 208 -5.26 1.03 19.79
CA GLY A 208 -6.33 0.03 19.76
C GLY A 208 -6.62 -0.54 18.39
N ALA A 209 -5.67 -0.48 17.44
CA ALA A 209 -5.82 -1.17 16.17
C ALA A 209 -5.85 -2.69 16.34
N ASN A 210 -6.59 -3.37 15.47
CA ASN A 210 -6.56 -4.83 15.36
C ASN A 210 -5.35 -5.24 14.50
N PRO A 211 -4.32 -5.91 15.06
CA PRO A 211 -3.13 -6.32 14.32
C PRO A 211 -3.42 -7.22 13.12
N SER A 212 -4.49 -8.03 13.18
CA SER A 212 -4.84 -8.92 12.08
C SER A 212 -5.28 -8.20 10.79
N ARG A 213 -5.46 -6.89 10.88
CA ARG A 213 -5.78 -6.00 9.77
C ARG A 213 -4.71 -4.92 9.55
N VAL A 214 -3.47 -5.20 9.99
CA VAL A 214 -2.30 -4.35 9.76
C VAL A 214 -1.37 -5.05 8.79
N ILE A 215 -0.98 -4.36 7.73
CA ILE A 215 -0.06 -4.80 6.68
C ILE A 215 1.18 -3.92 6.77
N LEU A 216 2.29 -4.49 7.21
CA LEU A 216 3.57 -3.79 7.32
C LEU A 216 4.30 -3.86 5.99
N GLY A 217 4.41 -2.71 5.31
CA GLY A 217 5.01 -2.59 3.99
C GLY A 217 6.54 -2.58 4.01
N HIS A 218 7.16 -2.87 2.86
CA HIS A 218 8.62 -2.86 2.60
C HIS A 218 9.43 -3.83 3.48
N THR A 219 8.82 -4.92 3.93
CA THR A 219 9.39 -5.85 4.92
C THR A 219 10.25 -6.98 4.31
N ALA A 220 10.72 -6.85 3.06
CA ALA A 220 11.60 -7.86 2.46
C ALA A 220 12.91 -8.02 3.25
N ARG A 221 13.49 -6.92 3.74
CA ARG A 221 14.70 -6.95 4.57
C ARG A 221 14.46 -7.54 5.95
N ASP A 222 13.30 -7.29 6.55
CA ASP A 222 12.94 -7.87 7.85
C ASP A 222 12.90 -9.39 7.77
N ILE A 223 12.35 -9.97 6.70
CA ILE A 223 12.33 -11.42 6.48
C ILE A 223 13.74 -11.99 6.33
N VAL A 224 14.66 -11.27 5.65
CA VAL A 224 16.00 -11.76 5.34
C VAL A 224 16.99 -11.50 6.47
N GLU A 225 16.97 -10.30 7.07
CA GLU A 225 17.99 -9.83 8.00
C GLU A 225 17.56 -9.92 9.48
N ALA A 226 16.25 -9.98 9.74
CA ALA A 226 15.68 -10.06 11.09
C ALA A 226 14.52 -11.11 11.17
N PRO A 227 14.76 -12.39 10.78
CA PRO A 227 13.68 -13.38 10.62
C PRO A 227 12.90 -13.67 11.91
N ASP A 228 13.53 -13.59 13.07
CA ASP A 228 12.84 -13.79 14.36
C ASP A 228 11.89 -12.62 14.66
N GLN A 229 12.29 -11.39 14.35
CA GLN A 229 11.45 -10.21 14.46
C GLN A 229 10.26 -10.29 13.48
N ALA A 230 10.51 -10.67 12.23
CA ALA A 230 9.46 -10.89 11.23
C ALA A 230 8.43 -11.92 11.73
N ARG A 231 8.89 -13.05 12.30
CA ARG A 231 8.03 -14.07 12.91
C ARG A 231 7.20 -13.51 14.06
N GLN A 232 7.81 -12.74 14.97
CA GLN A 232 7.11 -12.14 16.11
C GLN A 232 6.00 -11.19 15.68
N LEU A 233 6.25 -10.35 14.66
CA LEU A 233 5.24 -9.45 14.11
C LEU A 233 4.03 -10.23 13.57
N MET A 234 4.28 -11.32 12.85
CA MET A 234 3.22 -12.18 12.32
C MET A 234 2.47 -12.94 13.42
N GLN A 235 3.14 -13.39 14.45
CA GLN A 235 2.51 -14.02 15.63
C GLN A 235 1.60 -13.05 16.40
N ARG A 236 1.91 -11.76 16.41
CA ARG A 236 1.03 -10.70 16.94
C ARG A 236 -0.19 -10.45 16.06
N GLY A 237 -0.20 -10.96 14.85
CA GLY A 237 -1.31 -10.85 13.91
C GLY A 237 -1.00 -10.03 12.65
N ALA A 238 0.07 -9.26 12.62
CA ALA A 238 0.39 -8.42 11.46
C ALA A 238 0.72 -9.24 10.21
N THR A 239 0.42 -8.67 9.05
CA THR A 239 0.80 -9.21 7.74
C THR A 239 2.04 -8.49 7.24
N LEU A 240 3.00 -9.21 6.70
CA LEU A 240 4.18 -8.63 6.06
C LEU A 240 3.97 -8.50 4.56
N LEU A 241 4.43 -7.38 4.02
CA LEU A 241 4.35 -7.06 2.58
C LEU A 241 5.76 -6.73 2.07
N PRO A 242 6.54 -7.72 1.63
CA PRO A 242 7.76 -7.47 0.87
C PRO A 242 7.43 -6.79 -0.46
N THR A 243 8.16 -5.71 -0.75
CA THR A 243 8.08 -4.93 -1.99
C THR A 243 9.46 -4.70 -2.56
N ASN A 244 9.56 -3.93 -3.65
CA ASN A 244 10.82 -3.58 -4.32
C ASN A 244 11.61 -4.84 -4.76
N LEU A 245 10.91 -5.87 -5.21
CA LEU A 245 11.47 -7.16 -5.59
C LEU A 245 12.06 -7.11 -7.01
N ARG A 246 13.14 -6.34 -7.17
CA ARG A 246 13.85 -6.13 -8.44
C ARG A 246 14.90 -7.20 -8.68
N MET A 247 15.03 -7.64 -9.93
CA MET A 247 15.95 -8.72 -10.30
C MET A 247 17.44 -8.34 -10.31
N ASP A 248 17.75 -7.06 -10.18
CA ASP A 248 19.11 -6.53 -10.04
C ASP A 248 19.64 -6.58 -8.60
N SER A 249 18.77 -6.93 -7.64
CA SER A 249 19.20 -7.17 -6.27
C SER A 249 20.07 -8.42 -6.18
N SER A 250 20.94 -8.48 -5.15
CA SER A 250 21.86 -9.59 -4.95
C SER A 250 21.17 -10.96 -5.05
N PRO A 251 21.70 -11.91 -5.85
CA PRO A 251 21.14 -13.27 -5.94
C PRO A 251 21.02 -13.98 -4.58
N SER A 252 21.90 -13.66 -3.63
CA SER A 252 21.84 -14.19 -2.27
C SER A 252 20.63 -13.64 -1.50
N PHE A 253 20.29 -12.37 -1.69
CA PHE A 253 19.11 -11.78 -1.06
C PHE A 253 17.83 -12.52 -1.44
N TYR A 254 17.61 -12.78 -2.73
CA TYR A 254 16.42 -13.50 -3.20
C TYR A 254 16.37 -14.94 -2.71
N ARG A 255 17.50 -15.62 -2.66
CA ARG A 255 17.58 -16.96 -2.09
C ARG A 255 17.18 -16.96 -0.62
N ASN A 256 17.72 -16.02 0.16
CA ASN A 256 17.40 -15.91 1.59
C ASN A 256 15.94 -15.48 1.81
N LEU A 257 15.40 -14.63 0.94
CA LEU A 257 13.99 -14.25 0.98
C LEU A 257 13.07 -15.47 0.76
N VAL A 258 13.37 -16.31 -0.24
CA VAL A 258 12.60 -17.54 -0.50
C VAL A 258 12.70 -18.51 0.67
N VAL A 259 13.90 -18.71 1.23
CA VAL A 259 14.11 -19.54 2.43
C VAL A 259 13.29 -19.00 3.59
N GLY A 260 13.34 -17.69 3.83
CA GLY A 260 12.57 -17.03 4.89
C GLY A 260 11.06 -17.19 4.71
N ILE A 261 10.54 -16.93 3.51
CA ILE A 261 9.11 -17.09 3.20
C ILE A 261 8.68 -18.56 3.44
N ASN A 262 9.41 -19.52 2.88
CA ASN A 262 9.07 -20.94 3.08
C ASN A 262 9.09 -21.34 4.57
N ALA A 263 10.07 -20.86 5.34
CA ALA A 263 10.14 -21.10 6.78
C ALA A 263 8.94 -20.51 7.55
N LEU A 264 8.44 -19.33 7.13
CA LEU A 264 7.23 -18.73 7.70
C LEU A 264 5.99 -19.56 7.38
N PHE A 265 5.88 -20.10 6.16
CA PHE A 265 4.82 -21.06 5.82
C PHE A 265 4.89 -22.35 6.62
N ASP A 266 6.09 -22.93 6.80
CA ASP A 266 6.30 -24.13 7.62
C ASP A 266 5.96 -23.89 9.09
N ALA A 267 6.10 -22.65 9.56
CA ALA A 267 5.68 -22.23 10.89
C ALA A 267 4.16 -21.94 11.02
N GLY A 268 3.36 -22.17 9.97
CA GLY A 268 1.91 -21.93 9.97
C GLY A 268 1.52 -20.45 9.88
N LEU A 269 2.42 -19.58 9.44
CA LEU A 269 2.21 -18.13 9.35
C LEU A 269 1.94 -17.63 7.92
N GLY A 270 1.79 -18.53 6.95
CA GLY A 270 1.61 -18.18 5.53
C GLY A 270 0.37 -17.34 5.24
N ASP A 271 -0.64 -17.35 6.09
CA ASP A 271 -1.82 -16.49 6.02
C ASP A 271 -1.54 -15.00 6.29
N ARG A 272 -0.29 -14.64 6.64
CA ARG A 272 0.16 -13.30 7.01
C ARG A 272 1.27 -12.76 6.11
N LEU A 273 1.23 -13.12 4.84
CA LEU A 273 2.14 -12.63 3.80
C LEU A 273 1.34 -12.20 2.57
N VAL A 274 1.72 -11.07 1.98
CA VAL A 274 1.21 -10.59 0.69
C VAL A 274 2.37 -10.01 -0.12
N LEU A 275 2.17 -9.74 -1.42
CA LEU A 275 3.22 -9.24 -2.31
C LEU A 275 2.79 -7.94 -3.02
N GLY A 276 3.77 -7.12 -3.34
CA GLY A 276 3.67 -5.93 -4.17
C GLY A 276 5.03 -5.57 -4.77
N LEU A 277 5.04 -4.68 -5.76
CA LEU A 277 6.29 -4.22 -6.37
C LEU A 277 6.69 -2.83 -5.91
N ASP A 278 5.73 -2.00 -5.50
CA ASP A 278 5.92 -0.56 -5.31
C ASP A 278 6.21 0.16 -6.64
N TRP A 279 5.56 -0.33 -7.71
CA TRP A 279 5.72 0.22 -9.04
C TRP A 279 4.73 1.36 -9.25
N GLY A 280 5.14 2.45 -9.90
CA GLY A 280 4.24 3.59 -10.10
C GLY A 280 4.69 4.60 -11.15
N PHE A 281 3.80 5.56 -11.41
CA PHE A 281 4.09 6.78 -12.15
C PHE A 281 4.26 7.91 -11.14
N GLU A 282 5.42 8.56 -11.14
CA GLU A 282 5.82 9.50 -10.10
C GLU A 282 6.73 10.61 -10.65
N ASN A 283 6.98 11.62 -9.84
CA ASN A 283 7.85 12.76 -10.20
C ASN A 283 8.99 13.00 -9.18
N GLU A 284 9.39 11.96 -8.46
CA GLU A 284 10.41 12.07 -7.41
C GLU A 284 11.73 12.64 -7.93
N ASN A 285 12.16 12.21 -9.11
CA ASN A 285 13.47 12.54 -9.66
C ASN A 285 13.41 13.36 -10.96
N GLY A 286 12.31 14.10 -11.20
CA GLY A 286 12.18 14.91 -12.40
C GLY A 286 10.76 15.02 -12.93
N PRO A 287 10.55 15.03 -14.25
CA PRO A 287 9.21 15.07 -14.82
C PRO A 287 8.42 13.81 -14.48
N PHE A 288 7.10 13.95 -14.40
CA PHE A 288 6.19 12.83 -14.12
C PHE A 288 6.35 11.73 -15.17
N MET A 289 6.75 10.53 -14.73
CA MET A 289 7.07 9.39 -15.59
C MET A 289 7.02 8.06 -14.80
N PRO A 290 7.15 6.91 -15.47
CA PRO A 290 7.34 5.64 -14.77
C PRO A 290 8.50 5.70 -13.77
N CYS A 291 8.31 5.14 -12.59
CA CYS A 291 9.31 5.18 -11.52
C CYS A 291 10.67 4.62 -11.98
N SER A 292 11.74 5.29 -11.58
CA SER A 292 13.10 4.96 -12.01
C SER A 292 13.74 3.83 -11.18
N PHE A 293 13.18 3.53 -10.00
CA PHE A 293 13.73 2.53 -9.08
C PHE A 293 13.24 1.10 -9.35
N MET A 294 12.21 0.92 -10.19
CA MET A 294 11.72 -0.39 -10.61
C MET A 294 11.89 -0.58 -12.12
N PRO A 295 12.42 -1.73 -12.57
CA PRO A 295 12.58 -1.98 -14.00
C PRO A 295 11.22 -2.22 -14.69
N PRO A 296 11.10 -1.86 -15.99
CA PRO A 296 9.91 -2.20 -16.77
C PRO A 296 9.79 -3.71 -17.00
N PRO A 297 8.61 -4.25 -17.31
CA PRO A 297 7.35 -3.55 -17.54
C PRO A 297 6.55 -3.28 -16.27
N PRO A 298 5.80 -2.15 -16.21
CA PRO A 298 4.95 -1.81 -15.08
C PRO A 298 4.01 -2.93 -14.66
N TYR A 299 3.81 -3.12 -13.36
CA TYR A 299 2.88 -4.06 -12.72
C TYR A 299 3.09 -5.53 -13.13
N ILE A 300 3.10 -5.84 -14.44
CA ILE A 300 3.30 -7.22 -14.93
C ILE A 300 4.70 -7.77 -14.65
N TYR A 301 5.67 -6.94 -14.22
CA TYR A 301 7.01 -7.38 -13.82
C TYR A 301 6.96 -8.47 -12.73
N MET A 302 5.97 -8.40 -11.83
CA MET A 302 5.72 -9.45 -10.84
C MET A 302 5.59 -10.82 -11.52
N PHE A 303 4.78 -10.92 -12.56
CA PHE A 303 4.43 -12.18 -13.22
C PHE A 303 5.46 -12.62 -14.25
N THR A 304 6.14 -11.68 -14.89
CA THR A 304 7.08 -11.97 -15.98
C THR A 304 8.53 -12.16 -15.52
N HIS A 305 8.88 -11.62 -14.34
CA HIS A 305 10.26 -11.65 -13.83
C HIS A 305 10.33 -12.13 -12.37
N THR A 306 9.64 -11.46 -11.47
CA THR A 306 9.78 -11.73 -10.03
C THR A 306 9.33 -13.14 -9.67
N LEU A 307 8.10 -13.52 -9.99
CA LEU A 307 7.58 -14.86 -9.65
C LEU A 307 8.34 -16.00 -10.35
N PRO A 308 8.67 -15.92 -11.66
CA PRO A 308 9.52 -16.94 -12.29
C PRO A 308 10.82 -17.14 -11.51
N ARG A 309 11.48 -16.06 -11.13
CA ARG A 309 12.74 -16.16 -10.37
C ARG A 309 12.56 -16.74 -8.98
N LEU A 310 11.52 -16.34 -8.27
CA LEU A 310 11.22 -16.91 -6.93
C LEU A 310 10.90 -18.41 -7.02
N ARG A 311 10.21 -18.86 -8.09
CA ARG A 311 9.97 -20.29 -8.40
C ARG A 311 11.26 -21.06 -8.65
N GLU A 312 12.15 -20.54 -9.45
CA GLU A 312 13.48 -21.12 -9.70
C GLU A 312 14.28 -21.29 -8.41
N LEU A 313 14.09 -20.41 -7.45
CA LEU A 313 14.73 -20.45 -6.13
C LEU A 313 13.98 -21.35 -5.12
N GLY A 314 12.85 -21.95 -5.51
CA GLY A 314 12.13 -22.91 -4.70
C GLY A 314 10.95 -22.34 -3.90
N LEU A 315 10.42 -21.16 -4.29
CA LEU A 315 9.16 -20.67 -3.71
C LEU A 315 8.00 -21.58 -4.14
N ARG A 316 7.22 -22.05 -3.17
CA ARG A 316 6.11 -23.00 -3.40
C ARG A 316 4.93 -22.31 -4.09
N GLU A 317 4.24 -22.99 -5.01
CA GLU A 317 3.05 -22.45 -5.69
C GLU A 317 1.92 -22.13 -4.70
N GLU A 318 1.73 -22.94 -3.66
CA GLU A 318 0.77 -22.64 -2.61
C GLU A 318 1.06 -21.32 -1.91
N ALA A 319 2.34 -21.00 -1.70
CA ALA A 319 2.75 -19.73 -1.10
C ALA A 319 2.41 -18.56 -2.05
N ILE A 320 2.66 -18.71 -3.34
CA ILE A 320 2.34 -17.70 -4.36
C ILE A 320 0.83 -17.44 -4.40
N GLU A 321 0.02 -18.50 -4.48
CA GLU A 321 -1.46 -18.37 -4.47
C GLU A 321 -1.96 -17.72 -3.18
N THR A 322 -1.41 -18.14 -2.05
CA THR A 322 -1.81 -17.58 -0.74
C THR A 322 -1.49 -16.10 -0.64
N MET A 323 -0.29 -15.69 -1.05
CA MET A 323 0.19 -14.31 -0.95
C MET A 323 -0.47 -13.36 -1.96
N LEU A 324 -0.86 -13.84 -3.12
CA LEU A 324 -1.44 -13.00 -4.18
C LEU A 324 -2.96 -13.08 -4.27
N VAL A 325 -3.59 -14.14 -3.80
CA VAL A 325 -5.05 -14.33 -3.97
C VAL A 325 -5.75 -14.39 -2.62
N ARG A 326 -5.45 -15.39 -1.80
CA ARG A 326 -6.23 -15.66 -0.56
C ARG A 326 -6.10 -14.57 0.49
N ASN A 327 -4.85 -14.16 0.77
CA ASN A 327 -4.60 -13.14 1.79
C ASN A 327 -5.06 -11.75 1.38
N PRO A 328 -4.80 -11.27 0.14
CA PRO A 328 -5.35 -10.00 -0.33
C PRO A 328 -6.88 -9.96 -0.27
N ALA A 329 -7.58 -10.98 -0.77
CA ALA A 329 -9.04 -11.04 -0.73
C ALA A 329 -9.59 -10.89 0.69
N ARG A 330 -8.98 -11.60 1.67
CA ARG A 330 -9.34 -11.49 3.10
C ARG A 330 -9.03 -10.14 3.72
N LEU A 331 -7.87 -9.56 3.40
CA LEU A 331 -7.42 -8.29 3.99
C LEU A 331 -8.16 -7.08 3.41
N LEU A 332 -8.51 -7.11 2.13
CA LEU A 332 -9.21 -6.02 1.46
C LEU A 332 -10.72 -6.08 1.68
N ALA A 333 -11.28 -7.26 1.95
CA ALA A 333 -12.67 -7.38 2.38
C ALA A 333 -12.90 -6.59 3.68
N LEU A 334 -13.85 -5.68 3.66
CA LEU A 334 -14.17 -4.85 4.81
C LEU A 334 -14.66 -5.74 5.97
N ALA A 335 -14.04 -5.58 7.15
CA ALA A 335 -14.48 -6.36 8.32
C ALA A 335 -15.91 -5.99 8.74
N ALA A 336 -16.70 -6.98 9.11
CA ALA A 336 -17.96 -6.75 9.80
C ALA A 336 -17.68 -6.22 11.23
N HIS A 337 -18.49 -5.30 11.69
CA HIS A 337 -18.48 -4.76 13.06
C HIS A 337 -19.54 -5.42 13.91
#